data_b655216661375fbfdd4fdb6180e83e9d
#
_entry.id   b655216661375fbfdd4fdb6180e83e9d
#
_cell.length_a   1.000
_cell.length_b   1.000
_cell.length_c   1.000
_cell.angle_alpha   90.00
_cell.angle_beta   90.00
_cell.angle_gamma   90.00
#
_symmetry.space_group_name_H-M   'P 1'
#
loop_
_entity.id
_entity.type
_entity.pdbx_description
1 polymer ?
#
loop_
_entity_poly.entity_id
_entity_poly.type
_entity_poly.pdbx_seq_one_letter_code
_entity_poly.pdbx_strand_id
1 'polypeptide(L)'
;METEGQEFKIDVDAIVRDKAGTKAKYIPGFIISWLKKVLHQDEVNRFITGRAAGKYGIDFLDECVDYLEMDITVNGLESLPTNEGGRYFTIVSNHPLGGEDGVALGKLVCHKWDSKMVYLVNDILMNLKGLAPLCIPINKTGSQSRNFPKMVEAAFQSEKNVVMFPAGLCSRKQDDGTIRDLPWKKTFITKSIQYQRDVIPVHFSGHNSDRFYNIARLCKKFNLKFNFAMLYLVDEMYKNVGKKFTVSFGEPIPWQTFTDKSKSHAEWAQWVQNKVYEL
;
A
#
# COMPACT_ATOMS: atom_id res chain seq x y z
N MET A 1 2.08 33.01 10.25
CA MET A 1 1.30 32.50 11.40
C MET A 1 0.41 31.41 10.82
N GLU A 2 0.95 30.20 10.76
CA GLU A 2 0.18 29.02 10.41
C GLU A 2 -0.66 28.64 11.60
N THR A 3 -1.93 28.41 11.38
CA THR A 3 -2.92 28.05 12.40
C THR A 3 -2.56 26.68 12.98
N GLU A 4 -1.84 26.68 14.11
CA GLU A 4 -1.77 25.52 15.00
C GLU A 4 -3.20 25.16 15.43
N GLY A 5 -3.58 23.90 15.20
CA GLY A 5 -4.72 23.31 15.88
C GLY A 5 -5.88 22.79 15.04
N GLN A 6 -5.76 22.61 13.73
CA GLN A 6 -6.77 21.83 13.03
C GLN A 6 -6.46 20.34 13.20
N GLU A 7 -7.11 19.72 14.21
CA GLU A 7 -7.12 18.27 14.38
C GLU A 7 -7.57 17.63 13.06
N PHE A 8 -6.67 16.93 12.38
CA PHE A 8 -7.01 16.21 11.17
C PHE A 8 -7.89 15.02 11.53
N LYS A 9 -9.13 15.08 11.09
CA LYS A 9 -10.10 13.98 11.22
C LYS A 9 -10.53 13.52 9.83
N ILE A 10 -10.74 12.22 9.71
CA ILE A 10 -11.40 11.67 8.52
C ILE A 10 -12.88 12.02 8.61
N ASP A 11 -13.38 12.72 7.60
CA ASP A 11 -14.79 13.06 7.43
C ASP A 11 -15.33 12.37 6.19
N VAL A 12 -16.07 11.28 6.38
CA VAL A 12 -16.66 10.51 5.27
C VAL A 12 -17.66 11.34 4.49
N ASP A 13 -18.40 12.26 5.13
CA ASP A 13 -19.32 13.17 4.41
C ASP A 13 -18.55 14.09 3.47
N ALA A 14 -17.42 14.65 3.93
CA ALA A 14 -16.59 15.51 3.12
C ALA A 14 -15.96 14.74 1.94
N ILE A 15 -15.44 13.53 2.20
CA ILE A 15 -14.85 12.67 1.16
C ILE A 15 -15.89 12.28 0.11
N VAL A 16 -17.10 11.92 0.54
CA VAL A 16 -18.19 11.57 -0.38
C VAL A 16 -18.61 12.78 -1.21
N ARG A 17 -18.71 13.96 -0.59
CA ARG A 17 -19.01 15.21 -1.32
C ARG A 17 -17.96 15.53 -2.38
N ASP A 18 -16.68 15.40 -2.04
CA ASP A 18 -15.57 15.63 -2.98
C ASP A 18 -15.61 14.66 -4.16
N LYS A 19 -15.75 13.36 -3.88
CA LYS A 19 -15.71 12.32 -4.93
C LYS A 19 -16.98 12.24 -5.78
N ALA A 20 -18.15 12.47 -5.21
CA ALA A 20 -19.43 12.44 -5.92
C ALA A 20 -19.84 13.79 -6.54
N GLY A 21 -19.20 14.87 -6.12
CA GLY A 21 -19.50 16.23 -6.59
C GLY A 21 -20.98 16.59 -6.43
N THR A 22 -21.60 17.13 -7.48
CA THR A 22 -23.02 17.51 -7.47
C THR A 22 -23.99 16.35 -7.22
N LYS A 23 -23.53 15.09 -7.42
CA LYS A 23 -24.35 13.89 -7.18
C LYS A 23 -24.42 13.52 -5.70
N ALA A 24 -23.56 14.05 -4.84
CA ALA A 24 -23.53 13.78 -3.41
C ALA A 24 -24.87 14.05 -2.73
N LYS A 25 -25.60 15.09 -3.17
CA LYS A 25 -26.94 15.46 -2.63
C LYS A 25 -28.02 14.40 -2.83
N TYR A 26 -27.81 13.46 -3.74
CA TYR A 26 -28.75 12.36 -4.00
C TYR A 26 -28.40 11.09 -3.24
N ILE A 27 -27.30 11.07 -2.49
CA ILE A 27 -26.91 9.90 -1.70
C ILE A 27 -27.72 9.90 -0.40
N PRO A 28 -28.55 8.85 -0.14
CA PRO A 28 -29.34 8.77 1.07
C PRO A 28 -28.49 8.77 2.34
N GLY A 29 -28.94 9.43 3.40
CA GLY A 29 -28.22 9.53 4.67
C GLY A 29 -27.85 8.17 5.29
N PHE A 30 -28.72 7.14 5.14
CA PHE A 30 -28.42 5.80 5.64
C PHE A 30 -27.20 5.17 4.97
N ILE A 31 -26.91 5.49 3.68
CA ILE A 31 -25.70 5.02 2.97
C ILE A 31 -24.48 5.67 3.59
N ILE A 32 -24.53 6.97 3.89
CA ILE A 32 -23.43 7.68 4.55
C ILE A 32 -23.18 7.08 5.94
N SER A 33 -24.23 6.86 6.72
CA SER A 33 -24.11 6.24 8.04
C SER A 33 -23.51 4.84 7.97
N TRP A 34 -23.91 4.05 6.98
CA TRP A 34 -23.32 2.74 6.71
C TRP A 34 -21.85 2.84 6.34
N LEU A 35 -21.46 3.79 5.46
CA LEU A 35 -20.06 4.04 5.09
C LEU A 35 -19.21 4.40 6.30
N LYS A 36 -19.68 5.32 7.16
CA LYS A 36 -18.98 5.69 8.41
C LYS A 36 -18.71 4.45 9.28
N LYS A 37 -19.70 3.58 9.40
CA LYS A 37 -19.57 2.35 10.19
C LYS A 37 -18.57 1.36 9.58
N VAL A 38 -18.64 1.11 8.26
CA VAL A 38 -17.74 0.16 7.57
C VAL A 38 -16.30 0.68 7.50
N LEU A 39 -16.13 2.00 7.40
CA LEU A 39 -14.83 2.65 7.42
C LEU A 39 -14.33 2.93 8.85
N HIS A 40 -15.07 2.52 9.88
CA HIS A 40 -14.70 2.71 11.28
C HIS A 40 -14.29 4.16 11.60
N GLN A 41 -15.03 5.14 11.05
CA GLN A 41 -14.65 6.56 11.10
C GLN A 41 -14.30 7.03 12.52
N ASP A 42 -15.10 6.66 13.52
CA ASP A 42 -14.93 7.13 14.89
C ASP A 42 -13.71 6.49 15.56
N GLU A 43 -13.44 5.20 15.30
CA GLU A 43 -12.29 4.47 15.80
C GLU A 43 -10.99 5.02 15.18
N VAL A 44 -11.00 5.20 13.87
CA VAL A 44 -9.84 5.76 13.14
C VAL A 44 -9.58 7.20 13.61
N ASN A 45 -10.62 8.02 13.79
CA ASN A 45 -10.45 9.38 14.28
C ASN A 45 -9.94 9.41 15.73
N ARG A 46 -10.41 8.54 16.62
CA ARG A 46 -9.86 8.41 17.97
C ARG A 46 -8.37 8.03 17.95
N PHE A 47 -7.96 7.13 17.05
CA PHE A 47 -6.55 6.80 16.87
C PHE A 47 -5.75 8.01 16.39
N ILE A 48 -6.20 8.69 15.33
CA ILE A 48 -5.48 9.82 14.72
C ILE A 48 -5.35 10.99 15.71
N THR A 49 -6.42 11.33 16.44
CA THR A 49 -6.42 12.47 17.36
C THR A 49 -5.93 12.14 18.77
N GLY A 50 -5.75 10.86 19.06
CA GLY A 50 -5.24 10.35 20.35
C GLY A 50 -3.80 9.83 20.22
N ARG A 51 -3.66 8.51 20.07
CA ARG A 51 -2.34 7.85 20.09
C ARG A 51 -1.39 8.33 18.98
N ALA A 52 -1.91 8.62 17.79
CA ALA A 52 -1.12 9.07 16.64
C ALA A 52 -1.08 10.60 16.49
N ALA A 53 -1.61 11.36 17.44
CA ALA A 53 -1.63 12.82 17.38
C ALA A 53 -0.20 13.39 17.29
N GLY A 54 0.05 14.21 16.25
CA GLY A 54 1.36 14.82 16.02
C GLY A 54 2.46 13.87 15.53
N LYS A 55 2.14 12.59 15.29
CA LYS A 55 3.09 11.62 14.76
C LYS A 55 3.07 11.59 13.23
N TYR A 56 4.25 11.49 12.61
CA TYR A 56 4.43 11.48 11.17
C TYR A 56 5.52 10.47 10.78
N GLY A 57 5.46 9.99 9.53
CA GLY A 57 6.49 9.11 9.00
C GLY A 57 6.62 7.83 9.81
N ILE A 58 7.85 7.54 10.27
CA ILE A 58 8.16 6.32 11.04
C ILE A 58 7.39 6.26 12.36
N ASP A 59 7.30 7.37 13.11
CA ASP A 59 6.61 7.39 14.39
C ASP A 59 5.11 7.09 14.24
N PHE A 60 4.52 7.50 13.11
CA PHE A 60 3.14 7.16 12.78
C PHE A 60 2.99 5.67 12.43
N LEU A 61 3.93 5.11 11.68
CA LEU A 61 3.92 3.68 11.33
C LEU A 61 4.12 2.80 12.56
N ASP A 62 5.04 3.18 13.46
CA ASP A 62 5.27 2.48 14.72
C ASP A 62 3.99 2.45 15.55
N GLU A 63 3.33 3.61 15.70
CA GLU A 63 2.07 3.70 16.43
C GLU A 63 0.94 2.88 15.79
N CYS A 64 0.88 2.81 14.45
CA CYS A 64 -0.10 1.96 13.76
C CYS A 64 0.13 0.48 14.08
N VAL A 65 1.37 0.00 14.02
CA VAL A 65 1.71 -1.41 14.33
C VAL A 65 1.36 -1.75 15.77
N ASP A 66 1.70 -0.86 16.71
CA ASP A 66 1.41 -1.04 18.12
C ASP A 66 -0.10 -0.97 18.42
N TYR A 67 -0.84 -0.06 17.77
CA TYR A 67 -2.29 0.06 17.91
C TYR A 67 -3.03 -1.17 17.37
N LEU A 68 -2.53 -1.74 16.28
CA LEU A 68 -3.08 -2.96 15.68
C LEU A 68 -2.57 -4.24 16.35
N GLU A 69 -1.71 -4.11 17.38
CA GLU A 69 -1.13 -5.24 18.13
C GLU A 69 -0.52 -6.29 17.19
N MET A 70 0.17 -5.85 16.14
CA MET A 70 0.71 -6.74 15.13
C MET A 70 1.95 -7.48 15.65
N ASP A 71 1.86 -8.81 15.75
CA ASP A 71 3.01 -9.68 16.06
C ASP A 71 3.70 -10.06 14.73
N ILE A 72 4.86 -9.44 14.45
CA ILE A 72 5.54 -9.56 13.15
C ILE A 72 6.82 -10.37 13.28
N THR A 73 6.85 -11.54 12.67
CA THR A 73 8.08 -12.31 12.45
C THR A 73 8.76 -11.82 11.17
N VAL A 74 10.04 -11.47 11.26
CA VAL A 74 10.80 -10.91 10.13
C VAL A 74 11.92 -11.85 9.72
N ASN A 75 11.99 -12.18 8.43
CA ASN A 75 13.03 -13.03 7.87
C ASN A 75 13.82 -12.25 6.80
N GLY A 76 15.15 -12.42 6.76
CA GLY A 76 16.02 -11.93 5.70
C GLY A 76 16.34 -10.43 5.71
N LEU A 77 15.67 -9.60 6.53
CA LEU A 77 15.88 -8.16 6.55
C LEU A 77 17.30 -7.76 6.98
N GLU A 78 17.84 -8.44 7.99
CA GLU A 78 19.16 -8.09 8.56
C GLU A 78 20.30 -8.29 7.56
N SER A 79 20.20 -9.31 6.69
CA SER A 79 21.21 -9.60 5.67
C SER A 79 21.21 -8.63 4.48
N LEU A 80 20.17 -7.79 4.36
CA LEU A 80 20.07 -6.84 3.25
C LEU A 80 21.11 -5.72 3.37
N PRO A 81 21.68 -5.28 2.23
CA PRO A 81 22.64 -4.19 2.21
C PRO A 81 22.03 -2.87 2.65
N THR A 82 22.85 -1.98 3.18
CA THR A 82 22.51 -0.60 3.51
C THR A 82 22.45 0.30 2.27
N ASN A 83 22.09 1.57 2.44
CA ASN A 83 22.15 2.58 1.38
C ASN A 83 23.56 3.21 1.21
N GLU A 84 24.60 2.57 1.72
CA GLU A 84 25.97 3.03 1.58
C GLU A 84 26.37 3.20 0.10
N GLY A 85 27.14 4.23 -0.18
CA GLY A 85 27.56 4.56 -1.55
C GLY A 85 26.43 5.08 -2.44
N GLY A 86 25.30 5.53 -1.87
CA GLY A 86 24.17 6.06 -2.65
C GLY A 86 23.34 4.98 -3.37
N ARG A 87 23.42 3.73 -2.93
CA ARG A 87 22.67 2.61 -3.51
C ARG A 87 21.26 2.55 -2.94
N TYR A 88 20.26 2.74 -3.77
CA TYR A 88 18.84 2.68 -3.40
C TYR A 88 18.12 1.55 -4.15
N PHE A 89 17.11 0.96 -3.51
CA PHE A 89 16.43 -0.25 -3.97
C PHE A 89 15.00 0.04 -4.44
N THR A 90 14.49 -0.85 -5.28
CA THR A 90 13.07 -1.00 -5.55
C THR A 90 12.56 -2.18 -4.74
N ILE A 91 11.77 -1.93 -3.70
CA ILE A 91 11.23 -2.96 -2.82
C ILE A 91 9.82 -3.29 -3.30
N VAL A 92 9.57 -4.55 -3.65
CA VAL A 92 8.29 -5.00 -4.19
C VAL A 92 7.69 -6.10 -3.35
N SER A 93 6.43 -5.97 -2.99
CA SER A 93 5.73 -6.94 -2.15
C SER A 93 4.39 -7.37 -2.76
N ASN A 94 3.96 -8.60 -2.44
CA ASN A 94 2.55 -8.95 -2.54
C ASN A 94 1.72 -8.06 -1.60
N HIS A 95 0.41 -8.02 -1.83
CA HIS A 95 -0.49 -7.11 -1.13
C HIS A 95 -1.72 -7.88 -0.58
N PRO A 96 -1.53 -8.78 0.39
CA PRO A 96 -2.60 -9.68 0.83
C PRO A 96 -3.74 -8.98 1.55
N LEU A 97 -3.43 -7.97 2.37
CA LEU A 97 -4.37 -7.36 3.30
C LEU A 97 -4.92 -6.01 2.80
N GLY A 98 -4.07 -5.18 2.18
CA GLY A 98 -4.46 -3.89 1.61
C GLY A 98 -4.34 -2.70 2.56
N GLY A 99 -3.83 -2.90 3.76
CA GLY A 99 -3.59 -1.87 4.78
C GLY A 99 -2.43 -2.23 5.68
N GLU A 100 -2.58 -3.26 6.51
CA GLU A 100 -1.62 -3.69 7.53
C GLU A 100 -0.27 -4.08 6.91
N ASP A 101 -0.28 -4.76 5.78
CA ASP A 101 0.93 -5.12 5.02
C ASP A 101 1.73 -3.88 4.60
N GLY A 102 1.04 -2.82 4.18
CA GLY A 102 1.68 -1.53 3.89
C GLY A 102 2.29 -0.88 5.13
N VAL A 103 1.56 -0.88 6.24
CA VAL A 103 2.02 -0.28 7.51
C VAL A 103 3.23 -1.03 8.05
N ALA A 104 3.16 -2.36 8.15
CA ALA A 104 4.23 -3.20 8.68
C ALA A 104 5.49 -3.13 7.79
N LEU A 105 5.34 -3.26 6.46
CA LEU A 105 6.47 -3.15 5.54
C LEU A 105 7.13 -1.77 5.64
N GLY A 106 6.33 -0.70 5.75
CA GLY A 106 6.84 0.66 5.90
C GLY A 106 7.67 0.85 7.17
N LYS A 107 7.16 0.36 8.31
CA LYS A 107 7.90 0.37 9.58
C LYS A 107 9.26 -0.32 9.41
N LEU A 108 9.28 -1.56 8.90
CA LEU A 108 10.50 -2.34 8.73
C LEU A 108 11.50 -1.65 7.79
N VAL A 109 11.05 -1.12 6.67
CA VAL A 109 11.89 -0.41 5.70
C VAL A 109 12.41 0.91 6.28
N CYS A 110 11.59 1.68 7.00
CA CYS A 110 12.02 2.90 7.66
C CYS A 110 13.11 2.64 8.70
N HIS A 111 12.94 1.62 9.54
CA HIS A 111 13.95 1.26 10.55
C HIS A 111 15.24 0.76 9.92
N LYS A 112 15.18 -0.05 8.86
CA LYS A 112 16.39 -0.58 8.19
C LYS A 112 17.20 0.50 7.48
N TRP A 113 16.55 1.51 6.89
CA TRP A 113 17.20 2.51 6.02
C TRP A 113 16.92 3.96 6.43
N ASP A 114 16.86 4.25 7.74
CA ASP A 114 16.76 5.60 8.32
C ASP A 114 15.65 6.46 7.68
N SER A 115 14.46 5.88 7.52
CA SER A 115 13.30 6.53 6.87
C SER A 115 13.54 6.95 5.41
N LYS A 116 14.61 6.49 4.76
CA LYS A 116 14.89 6.75 3.35
C LYS A 116 14.04 5.87 2.45
N MET A 117 12.74 6.08 2.50
CA MET A 117 11.79 5.37 1.65
C MET A 117 10.67 6.26 1.13
N VAL A 118 10.02 5.81 0.08
CA VAL A 118 8.81 6.41 -0.46
C VAL A 118 7.86 5.34 -1.00
N TYR A 119 6.57 5.48 -0.67
CA TYR A 119 5.49 4.69 -1.24
C TYR A 119 4.86 5.35 -2.44
N LEU A 120 4.53 4.55 -3.45
CA LEU A 120 3.57 4.94 -4.50
C LEU A 120 2.18 4.45 -4.09
N VAL A 121 1.32 5.33 -3.60
CA VAL A 121 0.03 4.99 -2.98
C VAL A 121 -1.17 5.61 -3.68
N ASN A 122 -2.35 5.05 -3.45
CA ASN A 122 -3.61 5.67 -3.86
C ASN A 122 -3.80 6.99 -3.10
N ASP A 123 -4.32 8.03 -3.79
CA ASP A 123 -4.56 9.37 -3.25
C ASP A 123 -5.42 9.40 -1.98
N ILE A 124 -6.31 8.43 -1.82
CA ILE A 124 -7.15 8.34 -0.62
C ILE A 124 -6.33 8.21 0.67
N LEU A 125 -5.14 7.59 0.61
CA LEU A 125 -4.23 7.46 1.74
C LEU A 125 -3.60 8.79 2.16
N MET A 126 -3.63 9.82 1.31
CA MET A 126 -3.19 11.17 1.66
C MET A 126 -4.07 11.85 2.71
N ASN A 127 -5.27 11.30 2.96
CA ASN A 127 -6.11 11.73 4.08
C ASN A 127 -5.53 11.28 5.44
N LEU A 128 -4.63 10.29 5.46
CA LEU A 128 -3.85 9.92 6.64
C LEU A 128 -2.58 10.76 6.69
N LYS A 129 -2.67 11.95 7.29
CA LYS A 129 -1.58 12.95 7.28
C LYS A 129 -0.27 12.41 7.88
N GLY A 130 -0.34 11.51 8.85
CA GLY A 130 0.83 10.84 9.40
C GLY A 130 1.66 10.09 8.37
N LEU A 131 1.05 9.56 7.30
CA LEU A 131 1.75 8.87 6.20
C LEU A 131 2.30 9.82 5.13
N ALA A 132 1.86 11.07 5.09
CA ALA A 132 2.18 12.00 4.00
C ALA A 132 3.69 12.14 3.69
N PRO A 133 4.62 12.18 4.69
CA PRO A 133 6.05 12.29 4.43
C PRO A 133 6.64 11.09 3.66
N LEU A 134 5.97 9.94 3.71
CA LEU A 134 6.42 8.69 3.10
C LEU A 134 5.69 8.36 1.80
N CYS A 135 4.70 9.15 1.39
CA CYS A 135 3.79 8.80 0.31
C CYS A 135 3.88 9.75 -0.89
N ILE A 136 3.87 9.15 -2.08
CA ILE A 136 3.62 9.87 -3.33
C ILE A 136 2.26 9.39 -3.86
N PRO A 137 1.25 10.28 -3.97
CA PRO A 137 -0.07 9.89 -4.40
C PRO A 137 -0.11 9.50 -5.88
N ILE A 138 -0.73 8.36 -6.16
CA ILE A 138 -1.02 7.91 -7.52
C ILE A 138 -2.49 8.15 -7.82
N ASN A 139 -2.79 9.14 -8.63
CA ASN A 139 -4.15 9.35 -9.15
C ASN A 139 -4.30 8.74 -10.55
N LYS A 140 -5.24 7.81 -10.68
CA LYS A 140 -5.60 7.21 -11.97
C LYS A 140 -6.67 8.03 -12.71
N THR A 141 -7.28 9.01 -12.07
CA THR A 141 -8.40 9.80 -12.60
C THR A 141 -8.23 11.28 -12.31
N GLY A 142 -8.71 12.14 -13.20
CA GLY A 142 -8.68 13.59 -13.03
C GLY A 142 -7.41 14.29 -13.55
N SER A 143 -7.28 15.59 -13.26
CA SER A 143 -6.17 16.44 -13.74
C SER A 143 -4.80 16.02 -13.21
N GLN A 144 -4.74 15.38 -12.05
CA GLN A 144 -3.51 14.88 -11.46
C GLN A 144 -2.98 13.62 -12.15
N SER A 145 -3.81 12.90 -12.91
CA SER A 145 -3.36 11.71 -13.67
C SER A 145 -2.26 12.06 -14.70
N ARG A 146 -2.22 13.30 -15.18
CA ARG A 146 -1.18 13.80 -16.10
C ARG A 146 0.19 13.96 -15.42
N ASN A 147 0.21 14.21 -14.11
CA ASN A 147 1.45 14.38 -13.34
C ASN A 147 2.00 13.05 -12.78
N PHE A 148 1.19 11.99 -12.80
CA PHE A 148 1.59 10.68 -12.27
C PHE A 148 2.95 10.17 -12.83
N PRO A 149 3.20 10.18 -14.15
CA PRO A 149 4.50 9.75 -14.66
C PRO A 149 5.66 10.54 -14.08
N LYS A 150 5.52 11.88 -13.94
CA LYS A 150 6.55 12.75 -13.36
C LYS A 150 6.79 12.45 -11.89
N MET A 151 5.74 12.14 -11.14
CA MET A 151 5.85 11.81 -9.71
C MET A 151 6.56 10.46 -9.50
N VAL A 152 6.27 9.48 -10.36
CA VAL A 152 7.00 8.19 -10.38
C VAL A 152 8.47 8.43 -10.72
N GLU A 153 8.76 9.24 -11.75
CA GLU A 153 10.13 9.60 -12.10
C GLU A 153 10.87 10.24 -10.90
N ALA A 154 10.25 11.22 -10.26
CA ALA A 154 10.82 11.88 -9.08
C ALA A 154 11.10 10.90 -7.93
N ALA A 155 10.22 9.91 -7.70
CA ALA A 155 10.45 8.87 -6.71
C ALA A 155 11.71 8.06 -7.01
N PHE A 156 11.86 7.62 -8.26
CA PHE A 156 13.02 6.82 -8.67
C PHE A 156 14.32 7.63 -8.82
N GLN A 157 14.22 8.95 -9.01
CA GLN A 157 15.38 9.85 -8.99
C GLN A 157 15.83 10.24 -7.58
N SER A 158 14.96 10.05 -6.59
CA SER A 158 15.25 10.46 -5.21
C SER A 158 16.28 9.55 -4.54
N GLU A 159 16.92 10.06 -3.50
CA GLU A 159 17.79 9.31 -2.59
C GLU A 159 16.98 8.51 -1.56
N LYS A 160 15.98 7.75 -2.04
CA LYS A 160 15.08 6.92 -1.22
C LYS A 160 14.83 5.57 -1.87
N ASN A 161 14.60 4.56 -1.07
CA ASN A 161 14.09 3.27 -1.53
C ASN A 161 12.63 3.43 -1.96
N VAL A 162 12.27 2.87 -3.12
CA VAL A 162 10.90 2.95 -3.63
C VAL A 162 10.17 1.67 -3.28
N VAL A 163 9.12 1.77 -2.48
CA VAL A 163 8.29 0.63 -2.07
C VAL A 163 7.02 0.58 -2.91
N MET A 164 6.73 -0.58 -3.48
CA MET A 164 5.62 -0.77 -4.40
C MET A 164 4.88 -2.07 -4.15
N PHE A 165 3.57 -2.03 -4.39
CA PHE A 165 2.71 -3.21 -4.54
C PHE A 165 2.30 -3.32 -6.02
N PRO A 166 3.05 -4.10 -6.85
CA PRO A 166 2.92 -4.01 -8.31
C PRO A 166 1.57 -4.49 -8.85
N ALA A 167 0.83 -5.31 -8.10
CA ALA A 167 -0.55 -5.69 -8.44
C ALA A 167 -1.48 -4.47 -8.48
N GLY A 168 -1.22 -3.47 -7.65
CA GLY A 168 -2.02 -2.23 -7.53
C GLY A 168 -3.39 -2.41 -6.89
N LEU A 169 -3.69 -3.60 -6.41
CA LEU A 169 -4.86 -3.99 -5.61
C LEU A 169 -4.43 -5.12 -4.69
N CYS A 170 -5.11 -5.27 -3.54
CA CYS A 170 -4.86 -6.41 -2.66
C CYS A 170 -5.20 -7.75 -3.34
N SER A 171 -4.59 -8.82 -2.83
CA SER A 171 -4.71 -10.19 -3.35
C SER A 171 -6.17 -10.63 -3.54
N ARG A 172 -6.37 -11.60 -4.39
CA ARG A 172 -7.69 -12.16 -4.73
C ARG A 172 -7.68 -13.67 -4.59
N LYS A 173 -8.82 -14.22 -4.18
CA LYS A 173 -9.05 -15.65 -4.21
C LYS A 173 -9.20 -16.10 -5.65
N GLN A 174 -8.32 -17.00 -6.08
CA GLN A 174 -8.30 -17.57 -7.41
C GLN A 174 -9.35 -18.68 -7.54
N ASP A 175 -9.56 -19.22 -8.76
CA ASP A 175 -10.56 -20.26 -8.99
C ASP A 175 -10.17 -21.60 -8.35
N ASP A 176 -8.89 -21.85 -8.15
CA ASP A 176 -8.34 -23.01 -7.42
C ASP A 176 -8.40 -22.85 -5.89
N GLY A 177 -8.92 -21.72 -5.39
CA GLY A 177 -9.02 -21.40 -3.98
C GLY A 177 -7.78 -20.74 -3.37
N THR A 178 -6.67 -20.65 -4.07
CA THR A 178 -5.46 -19.95 -3.61
C THR A 178 -5.71 -18.44 -3.51
N ILE A 179 -5.01 -17.80 -2.56
CA ILE A 179 -5.05 -16.35 -2.42
C ILE A 179 -3.74 -15.79 -2.95
N ARG A 180 -3.85 -15.00 -4.01
CA ARG A 180 -2.70 -14.47 -4.72
C ARG A 180 -3.01 -13.11 -5.33
N ASP A 181 -1.98 -12.31 -5.54
CA ASP A 181 -2.07 -11.05 -6.27
C ASP A 181 -2.52 -11.26 -7.72
N LEU A 182 -3.18 -10.26 -8.25
CA LEU A 182 -3.36 -10.14 -9.70
C LEU A 182 -2.00 -10.03 -10.39
N PRO A 183 -1.90 -10.31 -11.70
CA PRO A 183 -0.65 -10.19 -12.44
C PRO A 183 0.04 -8.85 -12.21
N TRP A 184 1.32 -8.90 -11.85
CA TRP A 184 2.10 -7.72 -11.52
C TRP A 184 2.39 -6.85 -12.74
N LYS A 185 2.31 -5.53 -12.55
CA LYS A 185 2.60 -4.54 -13.60
C LYS A 185 4.11 -4.36 -13.75
N LYS A 186 4.56 -4.23 -14.99
CA LYS A 186 5.97 -4.10 -15.35
C LYS A 186 6.66 -2.80 -14.95
N THR A 187 5.94 -1.83 -14.37
CA THR A 187 6.46 -0.49 -14.08
C THR A 187 7.73 -0.55 -13.23
N PHE A 188 7.76 -1.37 -12.18
CA PHE A 188 8.94 -1.49 -11.31
C PHE A 188 10.15 -2.05 -12.07
N ILE A 189 9.98 -3.04 -12.96
CA ILE A 189 11.05 -3.57 -13.82
C ILE A 189 11.63 -2.46 -14.70
N THR A 190 10.76 -1.77 -15.46
CA THR A 190 11.17 -0.70 -16.36
C THR A 190 11.92 0.40 -15.64
N LYS A 191 11.45 0.79 -14.45
CA LYS A 191 12.09 1.85 -13.65
C LYS A 191 13.37 1.38 -12.97
N SER A 192 13.42 0.14 -12.50
CA SER A 192 14.65 -0.43 -11.92
C SER A 192 15.78 -0.49 -12.94
N ILE A 193 15.50 -0.86 -14.20
CA ILE A 193 16.49 -0.79 -15.29
C ILE A 193 16.90 0.67 -15.53
N GLN A 194 15.93 1.57 -15.69
CA GLN A 194 16.18 2.99 -16.03
C GLN A 194 17.04 3.70 -14.98
N TYR A 195 16.83 3.41 -13.70
CA TYR A 195 17.51 4.05 -12.57
C TYR A 195 18.54 3.16 -11.87
N GLN A 196 18.88 2.01 -12.48
CA GLN A 196 19.89 1.07 -12.00
C GLN A 196 19.67 0.66 -10.53
N ARG A 197 18.42 0.37 -10.17
CA ARG A 197 18.04 -0.05 -8.83
C ARG A 197 17.78 -1.55 -8.76
N ASP A 198 18.47 -2.23 -7.87
CA ASP A 198 18.20 -3.63 -7.62
C ASP A 198 16.82 -3.79 -6.98
N VAL A 199 16.18 -4.93 -7.26
CA VAL A 199 14.83 -5.22 -6.79
C VAL A 199 14.90 -6.15 -5.59
N ILE A 200 14.35 -5.74 -4.46
CA ILE A 200 14.19 -6.58 -3.27
C ILE A 200 12.76 -7.15 -3.28
N PRO A 201 12.60 -8.47 -3.48
CA PRO A 201 11.30 -9.12 -3.38
C PRO A 201 10.95 -9.33 -1.91
N VAL A 202 9.69 -9.07 -1.53
CA VAL A 202 9.19 -9.24 -0.16
C VAL A 202 7.87 -10.01 -0.19
N HIS A 203 7.76 -11.04 0.63
CA HIS A 203 6.51 -11.73 0.88
C HIS A 203 5.91 -11.32 2.22
N PHE A 204 4.65 -10.92 2.20
CA PHE A 204 3.85 -10.69 3.39
C PHE A 204 2.80 -11.80 3.53
N SER A 205 2.75 -12.45 4.69
CA SER A 205 1.77 -13.50 4.99
C SER A 205 0.39 -12.92 5.33
N GLY A 206 -0.62 -13.79 5.31
CA GLY A 206 -1.97 -13.43 5.72
C GLY A 206 -2.94 -13.28 4.56
N HIS A 207 -4.20 -13.09 4.92
CA HIS A 207 -5.29 -12.93 3.95
C HIS A 207 -6.49 -12.27 4.62
N ASN A 208 -7.33 -11.66 3.81
CA ASN A 208 -8.64 -11.12 4.22
C ASN A 208 -9.66 -12.24 4.39
N SER A 209 -10.84 -11.91 4.92
CA SER A 209 -11.91 -12.88 5.13
C SER A 209 -12.53 -13.38 3.80
N ASP A 210 -13.16 -14.56 3.84
CA ASP A 210 -13.94 -15.06 2.72
C ASP A 210 -15.05 -14.08 2.28
N ARG A 211 -15.63 -13.33 3.23
CA ARG A 211 -16.58 -12.26 2.91
C ARG A 211 -15.98 -11.23 1.97
N PHE A 212 -14.77 -10.74 2.25
CA PHE A 212 -14.08 -9.79 1.41
C PHE A 212 -13.88 -10.33 -0.02
N TYR A 213 -13.39 -11.56 -0.15
CA TYR A 213 -13.16 -12.18 -1.44
C TYR A 213 -14.46 -12.47 -2.22
N ASN A 214 -15.53 -12.85 -1.52
CA ASN A 214 -16.85 -13.07 -2.14
C ASN A 214 -17.41 -11.77 -2.70
N ILE A 215 -17.34 -10.66 -1.95
CA ILE A 215 -17.75 -9.34 -2.44
C ILE A 215 -16.90 -8.94 -3.68
N ALA A 216 -15.58 -9.11 -3.62
CA ALA A 216 -14.70 -8.81 -4.75
C ALA A 216 -15.06 -9.65 -6.00
N ARG A 217 -15.37 -10.95 -5.81
CA ARG A 217 -15.82 -11.85 -6.89
C ARG A 217 -17.16 -11.40 -7.49
N LEU A 218 -18.12 -11.02 -6.65
CA LEU A 218 -19.42 -10.49 -7.13
C LEU A 218 -19.23 -9.20 -7.91
N CYS A 219 -18.39 -8.26 -7.44
CA CYS A 219 -18.06 -7.04 -8.18
C CYS A 219 -17.49 -7.34 -9.57
N LYS A 220 -16.59 -8.34 -9.67
CA LYS A 220 -16.03 -8.79 -10.94
C LYS A 220 -17.09 -9.44 -11.83
N LYS A 221 -17.90 -10.36 -11.28
CA LYS A 221 -18.95 -11.09 -12.02
C LYS A 221 -19.98 -10.14 -12.65
N PHE A 222 -20.38 -9.09 -11.92
CA PHE A 222 -21.36 -8.11 -12.40
C PHE A 222 -20.71 -6.91 -13.12
N ASN A 223 -19.39 -6.99 -13.38
CA ASN A 223 -18.61 -5.92 -14.04
C ASN A 223 -18.87 -4.53 -13.42
N LEU A 224 -18.94 -4.45 -12.09
CA LEU A 224 -19.20 -3.22 -11.37
C LEU A 224 -18.01 -2.26 -11.54
N LYS A 225 -18.28 -1.01 -11.92
CA LYS A 225 -17.24 0.04 -12.09
C LYS A 225 -16.48 0.35 -10.80
N PHE A 226 -17.13 0.14 -9.65
CA PHE A 226 -16.58 0.35 -8.33
C PHE A 226 -16.38 -0.98 -7.61
N ASN A 227 -15.19 -1.20 -7.06
CA ASN A 227 -14.88 -2.38 -6.27
C ASN A 227 -15.31 -2.17 -4.81
N PHE A 228 -16.54 -2.56 -4.48
CA PHE A 228 -17.11 -2.41 -3.14
C PHE A 228 -16.30 -3.14 -2.05
N ALA A 229 -15.55 -4.20 -2.39
CA ALA A 229 -14.72 -4.89 -1.41
C ALA A 229 -13.69 -3.94 -0.77
N MET A 230 -13.20 -2.93 -1.50
CA MET A 230 -12.25 -1.96 -0.98
C MET A 230 -12.77 -1.16 0.21
N LEU A 231 -14.09 -0.98 0.33
CA LEU A 231 -14.70 -0.29 1.47
C LEU A 231 -14.55 -1.09 2.78
N TYR A 232 -14.42 -2.41 2.66
CA TYR A 232 -14.30 -3.30 3.82
C TYR A 232 -12.86 -3.49 4.30
N LEU A 233 -11.85 -2.88 3.66
CA LEU A 233 -10.45 -3.06 4.06
C LEU A 233 -10.18 -2.59 5.49
N VAL A 234 -10.82 -1.49 5.92
CA VAL A 234 -10.69 -1.02 7.30
C VAL A 234 -11.36 -1.99 8.29
N ASP A 235 -12.53 -2.53 7.92
CA ASP A 235 -13.22 -3.57 8.71
C ASP A 235 -12.39 -4.86 8.80
N GLU A 236 -11.72 -5.27 7.71
CA GLU A 236 -10.80 -6.42 7.71
C GLU A 236 -9.58 -6.14 8.60
N MET A 237 -9.00 -4.94 8.55
CA MET A 237 -7.89 -4.52 9.40
C MET A 237 -8.24 -4.66 10.90
N TYR A 238 -9.41 -4.18 11.33
CA TYR A 238 -9.83 -4.34 12.73
C TYR A 238 -10.10 -5.79 13.14
N LYS A 239 -10.46 -6.68 12.21
CA LYS A 239 -10.56 -8.12 12.47
C LYS A 239 -9.20 -8.81 12.61
N ASN A 240 -8.15 -8.15 12.16
CA ASN A 240 -6.79 -8.66 12.21
C ASN A 240 -5.98 -8.14 13.41
N VAL A 241 -6.56 -7.30 14.27
CA VAL A 241 -5.91 -6.83 15.50
C VAL A 241 -5.43 -8.02 16.33
N GLY A 242 -4.18 -7.96 16.79
CA GLY A 242 -3.53 -9.01 17.58
C GLY A 242 -3.11 -10.26 16.80
N LYS A 243 -3.21 -10.25 15.47
CA LYS A 243 -2.77 -11.38 14.65
C LYS A 243 -1.26 -11.39 14.40
N LYS A 244 -0.77 -12.60 14.11
CA LYS A 244 0.62 -12.85 13.75
C LYS A 244 0.80 -12.79 12.25
N PHE A 245 1.88 -12.14 11.83
CA PHE A 245 2.28 -12.02 10.43
C PHE A 245 3.74 -12.39 10.25
N THR A 246 4.09 -12.88 9.07
CA THR A 246 5.47 -13.10 8.67
C THR A 246 5.80 -12.21 7.49
N VAL A 247 6.93 -11.52 7.56
CA VAL A 247 7.48 -10.70 6.47
C VAL A 247 8.82 -11.28 6.09
N SER A 248 8.92 -11.83 4.89
CA SER A 248 10.14 -12.44 4.37
C SER A 248 10.74 -11.58 3.26
N PHE A 249 11.97 -11.14 3.45
CA PHE A 249 12.75 -10.41 2.44
C PHE A 249 13.66 -11.38 1.70
N GLY A 250 13.59 -11.37 0.39
CA GLY A 250 14.51 -12.12 -0.47
C GLY A 250 15.77 -11.32 -0.80
N GLU A 251 16.76 -12.00 -1.36
CA GLU A 251 18.00 -11.38 -1.82
C GLU A 251 17.74 -10.34 -2.92
N PRO A 252 18.50 -9.22 -2.94
CA PRO A 252 18.40 -8.22 -3.98
C PRO A 252 18.69 -8.82 -5.37
N ILE A 253 17.76 -8.66 -6.28
CA ILE A 253 17.89 -9.08 -7.68
C ILE A 253 18.57 -7.92 -8.43
N PRO A 254 19.77 -8.12 -8.98
CA PRO A 254 20.46 -7.09 -9.73
C PRO A 254 19.61 -6.58 -10.90
N TRP A 255 19.54 -5.27 -11.09
CA TRP A 255 18.74 -4.66 -12.17
C TRP A 255 19.17 -5.12 -13.57
N GLN A 256 20.44 -5.51 -13.73
CA GLN A 256 20.99 -6.05 -14.97
C GLN A 256 20.29 -7.33 -15.39
N THR A 257 19.78 -8.13 -14.43
CA THR A 257 19.03 -9.36 -14.70
C THR A 257 17.85 -9.09 -15.63
N PHE A 258 17.22 -7.94 -15.50
CA PHE A 258 16.03 -7.57 -16.28
C PHE A 258 16.35 -7.00 -17.66
N THR A 259 17.63 -6.83 -17.99
CA THR A 259 18.09 -6.39 -19.34
C THR A 259 18.20 -7.55 -20.32
N ASP A 260 18.17 -8.78 -19.82
CA ASP A 260 18.15 -9.98 -20.65
C ASP A 260 16.85 -10.02 -21.48
N LYS A 261 17.05 -10.11 -22.81
CA LYS A 261 15.96 -10.12 -23.80
C LYS A 261 15.23 -11.45 -23.91
N SER A 262 15.59 -12.48 -23.12
CA SER A 262 14.89 -13.77 -23.06
C SER A 262 13.44 -13.63 -22.57
N LYS A 263 13.14 -12.55 -21.85
CA LYS A 263 11.81 -12.23 -21.34
C LYS A 263 11.47 -10.75 -21.58
N SER A 264 10.20 -10.51 -21.86
CA SER A 264 9.65 -9.15 -21.84
C SER A 264 9.61 -8.59 -20.41
N HIS A 265 9.53 -7.28 -20.25
CA HIS A 265 9.39 -6.67 -18.91
C HIS A 265 8.13 -7.17 -18.16
N ALA A 266 7.07 -7.57 -18.88
CA ALA A 266 5.89 -8.15 -18.25
C ALA A 266 6.16 -9.56 -17.72
N GLU A 267 6.87 -10.39 -18.45
CA GLU A 267 7.28 -11.74 -18.03
C GLU A 267 8.28 -11.66 -16.88
N TRP A 268 9.22 -10.70 -16.88
CA TRP A 268 10.09 -10.43 -15.73
C TRP A 268 9.29 -10.04 -14.49
N ALA A 269 8.25 -9.22 -14.63
CA ALA A 269 7.39 -8.87 -13.49
C ALA A 269 6.66 -10.10 -12.91
N GLN A 270 6.19 -11.04 -13.76
CA GLN A 270 5.59 -12.30 -13.29
C GLN A 270 6.64 -13.22 -12.66
N TRP A 271 7.86 -13.24 -13.19
CA TRP A 271 8.96 -14.02 -12.61
C TRP A 271 9.29 -13.53 -11.19
N VAL A 272 9.39 -12.20 -10.99
CA VAL A 272 9.61 -11.62 -9.64
C VAL A 272 8.41 -11.93 -8.73
N GLN A 273 7.17 -11.82 -9.24
CA GLN A 273 5.99 -12.22 -8.48
C GLN A 273 6.09 -13.66 -7.98
N ASN A 274 6.50 -14.59 -8.84
CA ASN A 274 6.68 -15.99 -8.45
C ASN A 274 7.75 -16.12 -7.37
N LYS A 275 8.89 -15.43 -7.51
CA LYS A 275 9.95 -15.40 -6.48
C LYS A 275 9.44 -14.92 -5.12
N VAL A 276 8.56 -13.93 -5.09
CA VAL A 276 7.93 -13.47 -3.83
C VAL A 276 7.11 -14.58 -3.18
N TYR A 277 6.37 -15.37 -3.95
CA TYR A 277 5.57 -16.47 -3.40
C TYR A 277 6.36 -17.76 -3.11
N GLU A 278 7.67 -17.77 -3.38
CA GLU A 278 8.62 -18.83 -3.00
C GLU A 278 9.31 -18.54 -1.65
N LEU A 279 9.20 -17.29 -1.11
CA LEU A 279 9.73 -16.85 0.19
C LEU A 279 8.83 -17.32 1.35
#